data_94d3c658c56ac3082edc99a1e6577533
#
_entry.id   94d3c658c56ac3082edc99a1e6577533
#
_cell.length_a   1.000
_cell.length_b   1.000
_cell.length_c   1.000
_cell.angle_alpha   90.00
_cell.angle_beta   90.00
_cell.angle_gamma   90.00
#
_symmetry.space_group_name_H-M   'P 1'
#
loop_
_entity.id
_entity.type
_entity.pdbx_description
1 polymer ?
#
loop_
_entity_poly.entity_id
_entity_poly.type
_entity_poly.pdbx_seq_one_letter_code
_entity_poly.pdbx_strand_id
1 'polypeptide(L)'
;REWGISAVDKAQLEAAHAVTPVGAVQNIYSMVERTSEKDVIPFCVGNGIAFVPFSPVASGLLSGKITPDTEFGRVDDVRVWVPQLKRENITGNMPIVEMLRSFAAEKQATPAQVSLAWMLRKYTNIVPIPGSKNKERIMENLPACEMQLTDEEFDRLDSELDRLPVYGIRGHAETEQTSFGNNWLKRK
;
A
#
# COMPACT_ATOMS: atom_id res chain seq x y z
N ARG A 1 -24.19 0.06 14.40
CA ARG A 1 -23.12 0.94 13.87
C ARG A 1 -21.79 0.36 14.30
N GLU A 2 -20.83 0.41 13.43
CA GLU A 2 -19.47 -0.11 13.64
C GLU A 2 -18.48 1.04 13.78
N TRP A 3 -17.28 0.75 14.24
CA TRP A 3 -16.18 1.69 14.37
C TRP A 3 -14.89 1.08 13.82
N GLY A 4 -13.91 1.91 13.53
CA GLY A 4 -12.61 1.49 13.01
C GLY A 4 -11.46 2.15 13.74
N ILE A 5 -10.27 1.59 13.57
CA ILE A 5 -9.03 2.05 14.17
C ILE A 5 -7.95 2.19 13.07
N SER A 6 -7.00 3.10 13.26
CA SER A 6 -5.96 3.37 12.26
C SER A 6 -4.55 3.34 12.84
N ALA A 7 -3.58 2.94 12.01
CA ALA A 7 -2.15 2.93 12.33
C ALA A 7 -1.82 2.15 13.61
N VAL A 8 -2.32 0.92 13.70
CA VAL A 8 -2.15 0.02 14.85
C VAL A 8 -1.31 -1.21 14.49
N ASP A 9 -0.57 -1.71 15.46
CA ASP A 9 -0.02 -3.06 15.43
C ASP A 9 -1.05 -4.11 15.88
N LYS A 10 -0.69 -5.39 15.75
CA LYS A 10 -1.58 -6.50 16.13
C LYS A 10 -1.98 -6.45 17.61
N ALA A 11 -1.06 -6.14 18.52
CA ALA A 11 -1.33 -6.13 19.96
C ALA A 11 -2.33 -5.02 20.33
N GLN A 12 -2.19 -3.84 19.72
CA GLN A 12 -3.13 -2.74 19.88
C GLN A 12 -4.51 -3.08 19.32
N LEU A 13 -4.55 -3.73 18.15
CA LEU A 13 -5.79 -4.16 17.53
C LEU A 13 -6.51 -5.21 18.37
N GLU A 14 -5.80 -6.22 18.88
CA GLU A 14 -6.35 -7.27 19.76
C GLU A 14 -6.94 -6.66 21.05
N ALA A 15 -6.19 -5.76 21.69
CA ALA A 15 -6.64 -5.07 22.89
C ALA A 15 -7.91 -4.23 22.65
N ALA A 16 -7.95 -3.50 21.54
CA ALA A 16 -9.10 -2.69 21.17
C ALA A 16 -10.32 -3.56 20.83
N HIS A 17 -10.12 -4.63 20.05
CA HIS A 17 -11.17 -5.56 19.64
C HIS A 17 -11.78 -6.34 20.81
N ALA A 18 -10.97 -6.65 21.84
CA ALA A 18 -11.43 -7.31 23.06
C ALA A 18 -12.37 -6.42 23.91
N VAL A 19 -12.25 -5.10 23.83
CA VAL A 19 -13.13 -4.15 24.52
C VAL A 19 -14.45 -3.97 23.75
N THR A 20 -14.35 -3.76 22.45
CA THR A 20 -15.51 -3.60 21.55
C THR A 20 -15.10 -4.07 20.16
N PRO A 21 -15.90 -4.93 19.50
CA PRO A 21 -15.57 -5.44 18.17
C PRO A 21 -15.22 -4.32 17.19
N VAL A 22 -14.04 -4.38 16.60
CA VAL A 22 -13.57 -3.46 15.56
C VAL A 22 -14.11 -3.93 14.21
N GLY A 23 -14.77 -3.05 13.46
CA GLY A 23 -15.30 -3.36 12.13
C GLY A 23 -14.30 -3.09 11.01
N ALA A 24 -13.35 -2.16 11.18
CA ALA A 24 -12.36 -1.83 10.16
C ALA A 24 -11.01 -1.40 10.77
N VAL A 25 -9.93 -1.76 10.08
CA VAL A 25 -8.56 -1.27 10.37
C VAL A 25 -8.02 -0.53 9.16
N GLN A 26 -7.54 0.70 9.37
CA GLN A 26 -6.89 1.48 8.33
C GLN A 26 -5.39 1.56 8.60
N ASN A 27 -4.60 0.77 7.88
CA ASN A 27 -3.14 0.78 7.95
C ASN A 27 -2.53 1.03 6.57
N ILE A 28 -1.23 1.36 6.57
CA ILE A 28 -0.47 1.44 5.33
C ILE A 28 -0.32 0.05 4.72
N TYR A 29 -0.55 -0.07 3.41
CA TYR A 29 -0.28 -1.31 2.69
C TYR A 29 -0.19 -1.07 1.18
N SER A 30 0.81 -1.68 0.56
CA SER A 30 1.02 -1.68 -0.90
C SER A 30 2.00 -2.80 -1.27
N MET A 31 2.28 -3.02 -2.54
CA MET A 31 3.31 -3.96 -3.00
C MET A 31 4.71 -3.67 -2.42
N VAL A 32 4.99 -2.43 -2.04
CA VAL A 32 6.28 -1.99 -1.46
C VAL A 32 6.18 -1.63 0.03
N GLU A 33 5.09 -2.00 0.69
CA GLU A 33 4.91 -1.86 2.14
C GLU A 33 3.98 -2.98 2.62
N ARG A 34 4.56 -4.13 2.96
CA ARG A 34 3.83 -5.37 3.24
C ARG A 34 3.90 -5.82 4.70
N THR A 35 4.30 -4.93 5.61
CA THR A 35 4.48 -5.25 7.03
C THR A 35 3.22 -5.83 7.67
N SER A 36 2.04 -5.33 7.29
CA SER A 36 0.75 -5.82 7.82
C SER A 36 0.40 -7.26 7.43
N GLU A 37 1.08 -7.86 6.44
CA GLU A 37 0.88 -9.27 6.05
C GLU A 37 1.30 -10.26 7.13
N LYS A 38 2.22 -9.85 8.02
CA LYS A 38 2.78 -10.74 9.05
C LYS A 38 1.76 -11.12 10.11
N ASP A 39 0.89 -10.19 10.48
CA ASP A 39 0.04 -10.35 11.66
C ASP A 39 -1.29 -9.59 11.60
N VAL A 40 -1.31 -8.30 11.23
CA VAL A 40 -2.54 -7.48 11.26
C VAL A 40 -3.57 -7.98 10.26
N ILE A 41 -3.18 -8.20 9.00
CA ILE A 41 -4.11 -8.69 7.97
C ILE A 41 -4.64 -10.09 8.30
N PRO A 42 -3.80 -11.09 8.69
CA PRO A 42 -4.29 -12.38 9.15
C PRO A 42 -5.29 -12.29 10.31
N PHE A 43 -5.04 -11.41 11.29
CA PHE A 43 -5.98 -11.17 12.38
C PHE A 43 -7.31 -10.60 11.86
N CYS A 44 -7.25 -9.63 10.96
CA CYS A 44 -8.46 -9.03 10.36
C CYS A 44 -9.28 -10.06 9.60
N VAL A 45 -8.62 -10.91 8.78
CA VAL A 45 -9.29 -12.00 8.05
C VAL A 45 -9.97 -12.98 9.01
N GLY A 46 -9.27 -13.40 10.07
CA GLY A 46 -9.78 -14.37 11.05
C GLY A 46 -10.96 -13.85 11.90
N ASN A 47 -11.13 -12.53 11.99
CA ASN A 47 -12.18 -11.89 12.79
C ASN A 47 -13.23 -11.13 11.98
N GLY A 48 -13.23 -11.25 10.63
CA GLY A 48 -14.19 -10.57 9.77
C GLY A 48 -14.06 -9.04 9.77
N ILE A 49 -12.86 -8.52 10.08
CA ILE A 49 -12.56 -7.08 10.13
C ILE A 49 -12.14 -6.62 8.74
N ALA A 50 -12.72 -5.54 8.22
CA ALA A 50 -12.28 -4.94 6.97
C ALA A 50 -10.88 -4.31 7.13
N PHE A 51 -9.99 -4.58 6.17
CA PHE A 51 -8.68 -3.94 6.12
C PHE A 51 -8.67 -2.85 5.04
N VAL A 52 -8.38 -1.61 5.45
CA VAL A 52 -8.48 -0.41 4.59
C VAL A 52 -7.07 0.14 4.32
N PRO A 53 -6.40 -0.28 3.23
CA PRO A 53 -5.07 0.23 2.88
C PRO A 53 -5.08 1.71 2.52
N PHE A 54 -4.33 2.53 3.25
CA PHE A 54 -3.94 3.83 2.75
C PHE A 54 -2.60 3.76 2.00
N SER A 55 -2.35 4.71 1.11
CA SER A 55 -1.20 4.72 0.17
C SER A 55 -1.05 3.44 -0.68
N PRO A 56 -2.13 2.85 -1.20
CA PRO A 56 -2.08 1.57 -1.90
C PRO A 56 -1.24 1.60 -3.20
N VAL A 57 -0.98 2.80 -3.76
CA VAL A 57 -0.12 3.02 -4.93
C VAL A 57 1.22 3.67 -4.53
N ALA A 58 1.64 3.54 -3.25
CA ALA A 58 2.91 4.04 -2.72
C ALA A 58 3.21 5.49 -3.11
N SER A 59 2.27 6.41 -2.84
CA SER A 59 2.37 7.85 -3.19
C SER A 59 2.59 8.12 -4.69
N GLY A 60 2.24 7.17 -5.54
CA GLY A 60 2.36 7.24 -6.99
C GLY A 60 3.57 6.49 -7.56
N LEU A 61 4.47 5.93 -6.75
CA LEU A 61 5.59 5.13 -7.23
C LEU A 61 5.12 3.97 -8.14
N LEU A 62 4.11 3.24 -7.69
CA LEU A 62 3.54 2.09 -8.41
C LEU A 62 2.64 2.48 -9.61
N SER A 63 2.48 3.78 -9.89
CA SER A 63 1.78 4.24 -11.10
C SER A 63 2.64 4.14 -12.36
N GLY A 64 3.94 3.93 -12.22
CA GLY A 64 4.89 3.95 -13.31
C GLY A 64 5.18 5.36 -13.88
N LYS A 65 4.62 6.42 -13.29
CA LYS A 65 4.78 7.82 -13.73
C LYS A 65 5.92 8.55 -13.00
N ILE A 66 6.44 7.95 -11.90
CA ILE A 66 7.57 8.49 -11.14
C ILE A 66 8.85 7.82 -11.65
N THR A 67 9.88 8.64 -11.89
CA THR A 67 11.22 8.24 -12.31
C THR A 67 12.25 8.81 -11.34
N PRO A 68 13.51 8.34 -11.35
CA PRO A 68 14.58 8.92 -10.53
C PRO A 68 14.81 10.42 -10.75
N ASP A 69 14.37 10.97 -11.89
CA ASP A 69 14.49 12.38 -12.22
C ASP A 69 13.22 13.18 -11.87
N THR A 70 12.23 12.54 -11.26
CA THR A 70 11.01 13.23 -10.80
C THR A 70 11.34 14.15 -9.62
N GLU A 71 11.06 15.45 -9.77
CA GLU A 71 11.19 16.42 -8.70
C GLU A 71 9.85 16.62 -7.98
N PHE A 72 9.90 16.58 -6.65
CA PHE A 72 8.78 16.91 -5.77
C PHE A 72 9.04 18.29 -5.19
N GLY A 73 8.58 19.34 -5.89
CA GLY A 73 9.11 20.70 -5.70
C GLY A 73 8.30 21.65 -4.84
N ARG A 74 7.24 21.20 -4.15
CA ARG A 74 6.40 22.10 -3.34
C ARG A 74 6.49 21.74 -1.86
N VAL A 75 6.63 22.76 -1.00
CA VAL A 75 6.71 22.61 0.47
C VAL A 75 5.46 21.92 1.04
N ASP A 76 4.31 22.04 0.35
CA ASP A 76 3.04 21.40 0.69
C ASP A 76 2.87 19.99 0.07
N ASP A 77 3.86 19.51 -0.67
CA ASP A 77 3.85 18.15 -1.23
C ASP A 77 4.48 17.16 -0.24
N VAL A 78 3.64 16.43 0.47
CA VAL A 78 4.06 15.42 1.46
C VAL A 78 5.05 14.38 0.91
N ARG A 79 5.14 14.23 -0.43
CA ARG A 79 6.04 13.28 -1.09
C ARG A 79 7.51 13.60 -0.88
N VAL A 80 7.87 14.88 -0.67
CA VAL A 80 9.25 15.29 -0.33
C VAL A 80 9.78 14.64 0.95
N TRP A 81 8.88 14.24 1.86
CA TRP A 81 9.22 13.63 3.15
C TRP A 81 9.17 12.11 3.15
N VAL A 82 8.79 11.50 2.01
CA VAL A 82 8.66 10.05 1.89
C VAL A 82 9.99 9.42 1.50
N PRO A 83 10.65 8.62 2.38
CA PRO A 83 11.94 8.01 2.07
C PRO A 83 11.93 7.16 0.80
N GLN A 84 10.87 6.41 0.52
CA GLN A 84 10.73 5.64 -0.73
C GLN A 84 10.82 6.49 -2.00
N LEU A 85 10.54 7.79 -1.91
CA LEU A 85 10.57 8.73 -3.03
C LEU A 85 11.86 9.55 -3.12
N LYS A 86 12.88 9.23 -2.34
CA LYS A 86 14.23 9.73 -2.57
C LYS A 86 14.80 9.11 -3.83
N ARG A 87 15.60 9.87 -4.59
CA ARG A 87 16.14 9.45 -5.89
C ARG A 87 16.78 8.07 -5.88
N GLU A 88 17.62 7.80 -4.87
CA GLU A 88 18.30 6.51 -4.69
C GLU A 88 17.31 5.35 -4.49
N ASN A 89 16.26 5.57 -3.70
CA ASN A 89 15.23 4.55 -3.42
C ASN A 89 14.28 4.37 -4.61
N ILE A 90 13.93 5.44 -5.33
CA ILE A 90 13.20 5.32 -6.61
C ILE A 90 14.01 4.46 -7.57
N THR A 91 15.31 4.75 -7.73
CA THR A 91 16.21 3.96 -8.59
C THR A 91 16.21 2.48 -8.19
N GLY A 92 16.35 2.19 -6.90
CA GLY A 92 16.34 0.82 -6.36
C GLY A 92 15.01 0.09 -6.58
N ASN A 93 13.89 0.82 -6.55
CA ASN A 93 12.54 0.27 -6.74
C ASN A 93 12.10 0.19 -8.21
N MET A 94 12.89 0.72 -9.18
CA MET A 94 12.54 0.64 -10.61
C MET A 94 12.29 -0.77 -11.11
N PRO A 95 13.02 -1.84 -10.69
CA PRO A 95 12.68 -3.20 -11.09
C PRO A 95 11.24 -3.61 -10.79
N ILE A 96 10.68 -3.19 -9.64
CA ILE A 96 9.27 -3.43 -9.28
C ILE A 96 8.34 -2.67 -10.25
N VAL A 97 8.68 -1.43 -10.58
CA VAL A 97 7.90 -0.61 -11.51
C VAL A 97 7.93 -1.20 -12.93
N GLU A 98 9.08 -1.70 -13.39
CA GLU A 98 9.21 -2.34 -14.71
C GLU A 98 8.44 -3.67 -14.77
N MET A 99 8.48 -4.48 -13.72
CA MET A 99 7.65 -5.67 -13.59
C MET A 99 6.17 -5.31 -13.76
N LEU A 100 5.69 -4.28 -13.02
CA LEU A 100 4.31 -3.82 -13.13
C LEU A 100 3.96 -3.29 -14.52
N ARG A 101 4.88 -2.60 -15.21
CA ARG A 101 4.68 -2.15 -16.59
C ARG A 101 4.51 -3.31 -17.55
N SER A 102 5.31 -4.37 -17.39
CA SER A 102 5.20 -5.59 -18.20
C SER A 102 3.83 -6.25 -18.04
N PHE A 103 3.40 -6.48 -16.79
CA PHE A 103 2.06 -7.03 -16.50
C PHE A 103 0.94 -6.12 -17.01
N ALA A 104 1.09 -4.82 -16.85
CA ALA A 104 0.11 -3.84 -17.30
C ALA A 104 -0.05 -3.86 -18.83
N ALA A 105 1.05 -4.03 -19.57
CA ALA A 105 1.02 -4.16 -21.03
C ALA A 105 0.28 -5.44 -21.45
N GLU A 106 0.53 -6.58 -20.80
CA GLU A 106 -0.17 -7.84 -21.07
C GLU A 106 -1.69 -7.72 -20.84
N LYS A 107 -2.09 -6.98 -19.80
CA LYS A 107 -3.49 -6.77 -19.40
C LYS A 107 -4.15 -5.58 -20.08
N GLN A 108 -3.46 -4.83 -20.95
CA GLN A 108 -3.94 -3.57 -21.52
C GLN A 108 -4.42 -2.57 -20.44
N ALA A 109 -3.68 -2.51 -19.33
CA ALA A 109 -3.99 -1.75 -18.13
C ALA A 109 -2.86 -0.80 -17.74
N THR A 110 -3.01 -0.09 -16.64
CA THR A 110 -1.94 0.71 -16.06
C THR A 110 -1.26 -0.02 -14.88
N PRO A 111 0.02 0.29 -14.58
CA PRO A 111 0.71 -0.27 -13.41
C PRO A 111 -0.07 -0.07 -12.09
N ALA A 112 -0.72 1.08 -11.92
CA ALA A 112 -1.56 1.35 -10.74
C ALA A 112 -2.76 0.39 -10.66
N GLN A 113 -3.42 0.11 -11.80
CA GLN A 113 -4.53 -0.84 -11.85
C GLN A 113 -4.07 -2.25 -11.51
N VAL A 114 -2.93 -2.70 -12.06
CA VAL A 114 -2.34 -4.03 -11.72
C VAL A 114 -2.01 -4.12 -10.23
N SER A 115 -1.40 -3.09 -9.66
CA SER A 115 -1.07 -3.04 -8.22
C SER A 115 -2.32 -3.12 -7.33
N LEU A 116 -3.39 -2.41 -7.70
CA LEU A 116 -4.65 -2.45 -6.97
C LEU A 116 -5.38 -3.80 -7.14
N ALA A 117 -5.41 -4.35 -8.35
CA ALA A 117 -6.02 -5.65 -8.63
C ALA A 117 -5.31 -6.79 -7.89
N TRP A 118 -3.96 -6.77 -7.82
CA TRP A 118 -3.17 -7.72 -7.02
C TRP A 118 -3.62 -7.68 -5.56
N MET A 119 -3.77 -6.51 -4.97
CA MET A 119 -4.19 -6.32 -3.59
C MET A 119 -5.60 -6.86 -3.35
N LEU A 120 -6.55 -6.54 -4.24
CA LEU A 120 -7.94 -7.01 -4.19
C LEU A 120 -8.05 -8.53 -4.37
N ARG A 121 -7.15 -9.13 -5.16
CA ARG A 121 -7.10 -10.58 -5.36
C ARG A 121 -6.48 -11.31 -4.17
N LYS A 122 -5.50 -10.68 -3.49
CA LYS A 122 -4.76 -11.31 -2.39
C LYS A 122 -5.60 -11.51 -1.13
N TYR A 123 -6.51 -10.57 -0.83
CA TYR A 123 -7.33 -10.62 0.39
C TYR A 123 -8.77 -10.18 0.11
N THR A 124 -9.72 -10.99 0.56
CA THR A 124 -11.16 -10.76 0.32
C THR A 124 -11.77 -9.66 1.21
N ASN A 125 -11.11 -9.30 2.30
CA ASN A 125 -11.55 -8.29 3.28
C ASN A 125 -10.88 -6.92 3.07
N ILE A 126 -10.19 -6.71 1.93
CA ILE A 126 -9.40 -5.50 1.68
C ILE A 126 -10.22 -4.46 0.90
N VAL A 127 -10.11 -3.20 1.33
CA VAL A 127 -10.80 -2.06 0.70
C VAL A 127 -9.80 -0.92 0.51
N PRO A 128 -9.03 -0.89 -0.60
CA PRO A 128 -8.00 0.13 -0.82
C PRO A 128 -8.60 1.51 -1.05
N ILE A 129 -7.93 2.55 -0.53
CA ILE A 129 -8.31 3.95 -0.68
C ILE A 129 -7.26 4.75 -1.47
N PRO A 130 -7.16 4.58 -2.80
CA PRO A 130 -6.20 5.29 -3.64
C PRO A 130 -6.55 6.77 -3.74
N GLY A 131 -5.90 7.62 -2.94
CA GLY A 131 -6.14 9.07 -2.92
C GLY A 131 -5.61 9.77 -4.18
N SER A 132 -6.39 10.72 -4.72
CA SER A 132 -5.96 11.63 -5.78
C SER A 132 -6.73 12.95 -5.74
N LYS A 133 -6.05 14.06 -6.14
CA LYS A 133 -6.68 15.35 -6.41
C LYS A 133 -7.05 15.50 -7.90
N ASN A 134 -6.70 14.52 -8.73
CA ASN A 134 -6.91 14.54 -10.17
C ASN A 134 -8.03 13.55 -10.53
N LYS A 135 -9.09 14.04 -11.17
CA LYS A 135 -10.27 13.27 -11.56
C LYS A 135 -9.92 12.12 -12.51
N GLU A 136 -9.05 12.38 -13.48
CA GLU A 136 -8.64 11.39 -14.49
C GLU A 136 -7.94 10.19 -13.81
N ARG A 137 -7.09 10.43 -12.80
CA ARG A 137 -6.44 9.36 -12.02
C ARG A 137 -7.42 8.58 -11.16
N ILE A 138 -8.45 9.23 -10.61
CA ILE A 138 -9.50 8.52 -9.88
C ILE A 138 -10.23 7.58 -10.83
N MET A 139 -10.63 8.08 -11.99
CA MET A 139 -11.29 7.27 -13.03
C MET A 139 -10.38 6.17 -13.60
N GLU A 140 -9.07 6.44 -13.73
CA GLU A 140 -8.08 5.46 -14.16
C GLU A 140 -7.96 4.27 -13.16
N ASN A 141 -8.13 4.52 -11.87
CA ASN A 141 -8.01 3.46 -10.85
C ASN A 141 -9.25 2.55 -10.74
N LEU A 142 -10.44 3.04 -11.08
CA LEU A 142 -11.70 2.29 -10.90
C LEU A 142 -11.73 0.92 -11.60
N PRO A 143 -11.25 0.76 -12.86
CA PRO A 143 -11.26 -0.54 -13.52
C PRO A 143 -10.44 -1.62 -12.82
N ALA A 144 -9.57 -1.27 -11.86
CA ALA A 144 -8.88 -2.26 -11.05
C ALA A 144 -9.82 -3.19 -10.27
N CYS A 145 -11.03 -2.71 -9.92
CA CYS A 145 -12.04 -3.51 -9.22
C CYS A 145 -12.65 -4.61 -10.11
N GLU A 146 -12.60 -4.44 -11.43
CA GLU A 146 -13.14 -5.38 -12.41
C GLU A 146 -12.06 -6.27 -13.02
N MET A 147 -10.78 -5.90 -12.81
CA MET A 147 -9.65 -6.62 -13.36
C MET A 147 -9.51 -8.01 -12.73
N GLN A 148 -9.67 -9.05 -13.54
CA GLN A 148 -9.45 -10.42 -13.12
C GLN A 148 -7.99 -10.82 -13.35
N LEU A 149 -7.33 -11.27 -12.29
CA LEU A 149 -6.05 -11.99 -12.36
C LEU A 149 -6.36 -13.49 -12.20
N THR A 150 -5.92 -14.31 -13.16
CA THR A 150 -5.99 -15.76 -12.97
C THR A 150 -5.08 -16.20 -11.82
N ASP A 151 -5.20 -17.43 -11.36
CA ASP A 151 -4.34 -17.94 -10.29
C ASP A 151 -2.86 -17.93 -10.76
N GLU A 152 -2.59 -18.34 -12.00
CA GLU A 152 -1.24 -18.34 -12.58
C GLU A 152 -0.67 -16.92 -12.72
N GLU A 153 -1.48 -15.96 -13.13
CA GLU A 153 -1.07 -14.56 -13.25
C GLU A 153 -0.76 -13.96 -11.87
N PHE A 154 -1.63 -14.23 -10.88
CA PHE A 154 -1.43 -13.76 -9.53
C PHE A 154 -0.17 -14.38 -8.90
N ASP A 155 0.01 -15.71 -9.01
CA ASP A 155 1.17 -16.42 -8.46
C ASP A 155 2.48 -15.95 -9.11
N ARG A 156 2.47 -15.71 -10.43
CA ARG A 156 3.61 -15.14 -11.14
C ARG A 156 3.95 -13.76 -10.59
N LEU A 157 2.97 -12.86 -10.53
CA LEU A 157 3.15 -11.49 -10.06
C LEU A 157 3.64 -11.42 -8.61
N ASP A 158 3.04 -12.21 -7.71
CA ASP A 158 3.39 -12.25 -6.29
C ASP A 158 4.79 -12.85 -6.09
N SER A 159 5.12 -13.94 -6.83
CA SER A 159 6.44 -14.57 -6.78
C SER A 159 7.56 -13.70 -7.36
N GLU A 160 7.31 -12.95 -8.42
CA GLU A 160 8.27 -11.99 -8.97
C GLU A 160 8.49 -10.83 -7.99
N LEU A 161 7.43 -10.32 -7.39
CA LEU A 161 7.51 -9.28 -6.37
C LEU A 161 8.35 -9.71 -5.16
N ASP A 162 8.18 -10.94 -4.69
CA ASP A 162 8.90 -11.50 -3.53
C ASP A 162 10.43 -11.61 -3.76
N ARG A 163 10.88 -11.68 -5.01
CA ARG A 163 12.30 -11.74 -5.38
C ARG A 163 12.96 -10.37 -5.48
N LEU A 164 12.17 -9.30 -5.54
CA LEU A 164 12.67 -7.95 -5.74
C LEU A 164 12.85 -7.25 -4.38
N PRO A 165 14.04 -6.66 -4.12
CA PRO A 165 14.25 -5.89 -2.91
C PRO A 165 13.43 -4.60 -2.93
N VAL A 166 12.94 -4.19 -1.76
CA VAL A 166 12.26 -2.90 -1.57
C VAL A 166 13.20 -1.92 -0.89
N TYR A 167 13.31 -0.72 -1.41
CA TYR A 167 14.18 0.35 -0.91
C TYR A 167 13.38 1.50 -0.31
N GLY A 168 13.79 1.91 0.90
CA GLY A 168 13.11 2.95 1.67
C GLY A 168 11.80 2.48 2.28
N ILE A 169 11.28 3.32 3.18
CA ILE A 169 10.00 3.12 3.85
C ILE A 169 9.00 4.20 3.42
N ARG A 170 7.71 3.96 3.60
CA ARG A 170 6.67 4.96 3.29
C ARG A 170 6.58 6.05 4.37
N GLY A 171 6.99 5.77 5.61
CA GLY A 171 6.98 6.71 6.74
C GLY A 171 7.91 7.89 6.58
N HIS A 172 7.92 8.81 7.55
CA HIS A 172 8.94 9.87 7.63
C HIS A 172 10.27 9.27 8.11
N ALA A 173 11.41 9.81 7.63
CA ALA A 173 12.74 9.31 8.00
C ALA A 173 13.00 9.33 9.52
N GLU A 174 12.40 10.26 10.25
CA GLU A 174 12.46 10.36 11.71
C GLU A 174 11.54 9.38 12.44
N THR A 175 10.67 8.69 11.70
CA THR A 175 9.66 7.76 12.20
C THR A 175 9.86 6.34 11.66
N GLU A 176 11.11 5.94 11.40
CA GLU A 176 11.46 4.59 10.94
C GLU A 176 10.87 3.47 11.81
N GLN A 177 10.54 3.80 13.07
CA GLN A 177 9.88 2.91 14.02
C GLN A 177 8.36 3.11 14.12
N THR A 178 7.76 4.01 13.34
CA THR A 178 6.38 4.48 13.58
C THR A 178 5.45 4.45 12.37
N SER A 179 5.69 3.60 11.39
CA SER A 179 4.60 3.14 10.50
C SER A 179 3.48 2.47 11.33
N PHE A 180 3.78 2.09 12.56
CA PHE A 180 2.91 1.55 13.59
C PHE A 180 3.16 2.27 14.93
N GLY A 181 2.59 3.39 15.10
CA GLY A 181 2.03 4.04 16.26
C GLY A 181 2.71 4.06 17.64
N ASN A 182 4.01 3.84 17.83
CA ASN A 182 4.54 3.77 19.20
C ASN A 182 5.24 5.02 19.75
N ASN A 183 5.41 6.11 18.99
CA ASN A 183 6.18 7.27 19.48
C ASN A 183 5.36 8.48 19.96
N TRP A 184 4.09 8.60 19.58
CA TRP A 184 3.29 9.72 20.11
C TRP A 184 2.92 9.57 21.58
N LEU A 185 2.89 8.34 22.11
CA LEU A 185 2.66 8.08 23.55
C LEU A 185 3.90 8.34 24.42
N LYS A 186 5.08 8.54 23.84
CA LYS A 186 6.33 8.80 24.58
C LYS A 186 6.69 10.27 24.71
N ARG A 187 5.87 11.19 24.18
CA ARG A 187 6.02 12.62 24.43
C ARG A 187 5.23 12.98 25.68
N LYS A 188 5.86 12.79 26.84
CA LYS A 188 5.58 13.50 28.08
C LYS A 188 6.69 14.49 28.33
#